data_e8e39b36d0eda33bfb0ce1f441bc7222
#
_entry.id   e8e39b36d0eda33bfb0ce1f441bc7222
#
_cell.length_a   1.000
_cell.length_b   1.000
_cell.length_c   1.000
_cell.angle_alpha   90.00
_cell.angle_beta   90.00
_cell.angle_gamma   90.00
#
_symmetry.space_group_name_H-M   'P 1'
#
loop_
_entity.id
_entity.type
_entity.pdbx_description
1 polymer ?
#
loop_
_entity_poly.entity_id
_entity_poly.type
_entity_poly.pdbx_seq_one_letter_code
_entity_poly.pdbx_strand_id
1 'polypeptide(L)'
;LNGTNVAMLVFLLYWFIVWRLDRKGILERYNISTYGPVLMIRTTRGLSFLDVLAKPKKAWRLYADIGIVLMFIGMIAMFLIVIISDIALLSSLGTNSMPEPSKFNEARNIFLIPGVNEFIPLTWGILALVVTLIVHEFAHAILCRVEGIRVKSMGILLALVPIGGFAEPDEEELFGKVEEEHIKEDPYGDRRIGIYLDGEEPQKPKKPQSKADRKQRAHILAAGVMANFVVALIALALLFGPVLGAMSPLGDSMVGEIDDNSPAYEAGIREGMVITQLNDKTINNVTEMLNYLDTLEEGDTVRVYAATDREVSEYSVQVTDTVIEKGGIVVQDIVPDSPAEENGIEKGMVILSIDGEIVED
;
A
#
# COMPACT_ATOMS: atom_id res chain seq x y z
N LEU A 1 19.97 17.07 -18.70
CA LEU A 1 18.51 16.93 -18.77
C LEU A 1 18.05 16.48 -17.39
N ASN A 2 17.19 17.27 -16.73
CA ASN A 2 16.62 16.88 -15.45
C ASN A 2 15.72 15.65 -15.65
N GLY A 3 15.67 14.73 -14.69
CA GLY A 3 14.89 13.50 -14.79
C GLY A 3 13.43 13.72 -15.23
N THR A 4 12.81 14.82 -14.80
CA THR A 4 11.46 15.24 -15.20
C THR A 4 11.35 15.51 -16.71
N ASN A 5 12.36 16.16 -17.30
CA ASN A 5 12.38 16.45 -18.75
C ASN A 5 12.53 15.16 -19.56
N VAL A 6 13.32 14.20 -19.08
CA VAL A 6 13.47 12.88 -19.71
C VAL A 6 12.15 12.12 -19.65
N ALA A 7 11.49 12.07 -18.51
CA ALA A 7 10.19 11.40 -18.34
C ALA A 7 9.11 12.00 -19.26
N MET A 8 9.05 13.33 -19.35
CA MET A 8 8.13 14.03 -20.24
C MET A 8 8.41 13.70 -21.73
N LEU A 9 9.67 13.66 -22.13
CA LEU A 9 10.07 13.34 -23.50
C LEU A 9 9.72 11.89 -23.85
N VAL A 10 9.95 10.95 -22.92
CA VAL A 10 9.57 9.53 -23.09
C VAL A 10 8.05 9.40 -23.23
N PHE A 11 7.27 10.12 -22.40
CA PHE A 11 5.82 10.10 -22.50
C PHE A 11 5.31 10.68 -23.81
N LEU A 12 5.85 11.79 -24.27
CA LEU A 12 5.46 12.40 -25.56
C LEU A 12 5.82 11.50 -26.75
N LEU A 13 6.99 10.85 -26.71
CA LEU A 13 7.40 9.88 -27.73
C LEU A 13 6.45 8.68 -27.76
N TYR A 14 6.13 8.13 -26.59
CA TYR A 14 5.13 7.06 -26.46
C TYR A 14 3.80 7.48 -27.06
N TRP A 15 3.26 8.64 -26.67
CA TRP A 15 1.98 9.14 -27.18
C TRP A 15 2.00 9.35 -28.69
N PHE A 16 3.08 9.89 -29.22
CA PHE A 16 3.26 10.03 -30.67
C PHE A 16 3.23 8.68 -31.40
N ILE A 17 3.90 7.66 -30.84
CA ILE A 17 3.90 6.30 -31.40
C ILE A 17 2.47 5.73 -31.39
N VAL A 18 1.78 5.81 -30.27
CA VAL A 18 0.39 5.33 -30.10
C VAL A 18 -0.51 6.02 -31.15
N TRP A 19 -0.48 7.34 -31.23
CA TRP A 19 -1.24 8.12 -32.19
C TRP A 19 -0.94 7.72 -33.65
N ARG A 20 0.31 7.47 -33.95
CA ARG A 20 0.76 7.05 -35.28
C ARG A 20 0.26 5.65 -35.66
N LEU A 21 0.28 4.72 -34.69
CA LEU A 21 -0.22 3.35 -34.88
C LEU A 21 -1.76 3.32 -35.02
N ASP A 22 -2.44 4.11 -34.25
CA ASP A 22 -3.89 4.28 -34.29
C ASP A 22 -4.35 4.79 -35.66
N ARG A 23 -3.75 5.90 -36.13
CA ARG A 23 -4.05 6.45 -37.47
C ARG A 23 -3.79 5.49 -38.63
N LYS A 24 -2.91 4.51 -38.46
CA LYS A 24 -2.66 3.46 -39.44
C LYS A 24 -3.62 2.28 -39.36
N GLY A 25 -4.56 2.27 -38.40
CA GLY A 25 -5.49 1.16 -38.14
C GLY A 25 -4.79 -0.13 -37.69
N ILE A 26 -3.52 -0.01 -37.25
CA ILE A 26 -2.75 -1.19 -36.82
C ILE A 26 -3.29 -1.72 -35.49
N LEU A 27 -3.67 -0.83 -34.57
CA LEU A 27 -4.12 -1.19 -33.22
C LEU A 27 -5.47 -1.93 -33.25
N GLU A 28 -6.38 -1.54 -34.12
CA GLU A 28 -7.69 -2.18 -34.28
C GLU A 28 -7.57 -3.66 -34.69
N ARG A 29 -6.55 -4.03 -35.47
CA ARG A 29 -6.30 -5.43 -35.87
C ARG A 29 -5.99 -6.33 -34.69
N TYR A 30 -5.52 -5.77 -33.58
CA TYR A 30 -5.18 -6.48 -32.34
C TYR A 30 -6.25 -6.30 -31.25
N ASN A 31 -7.44 -5.80 -31.59
CA ASN A 31 -8.50 -5.43 -30.61
C ASN A 31 -8.03 -4.42 -29.57
N ILE A 32 -7.13 -3.50 -29.96
CA ILE A 32 -6.67 -2.41 -29.14
C ILE A 32 -7.35 -1.13 -29.63
N SER A 33 -8.08 -0.47 -28.76
CA SER A 33 -8.60 0.86 -28.97
C SER A 33 -7.80 1.89 -28.17
N THR A 34 -7.81 3.13 -28.63
CA THR A 34 -7.08 4.22 -28.00
C THR A 34 -8.02 5.27 -27.42
N TYR A 35 -7.64 5.83 -26.28
CA TYR A 35 -8.27 7.01 -25.71
C TYR A 35 -7.17 8.01 -25.33
N GLY A 36 -6.80 8.86 -26.31
CA GLY A 36 -5.60 9.70 -26.21
C GLY A 36 -4.32 8.86 -26.09
N PRO A 37 -3.52 9.02 -25.03
CA PRO A 37 -2.33 8.21 -24.80
C PRO A 37 -2.63 6.83 -24.20
N VAL A 38 -3.88 6.55 -23.82
CA VAL A 38 -4.24 5.29 -23.17
C VAL A 38 -4.59 4.23 -24.21
N LEU A 39 -3.93 3.09 -24.14
CA LEU A 39 -4.25 1.87 -24.90
C LEU A 39 -5.26 1.05 -24.10
N MET A 40 -6.37 0.69 -24.72
CA MET A 40 -7.36 -0.21 -24.18
C MET A 40 -7.24 -1.56 -24.90
N ILE A 41 -6.60 -2.53 -24.23
CA ILE A 41 -6.36 -3.87 -24.75
C ILE A 41 -7.51 -4.75 -24.32
N ARG A 42 -8.34 -5.17 -25.29
CA ARG A 42 -9.57 -5.97 -25.06
C ARG A 42 -9.33 -7.45 -25.35
N THR A 43 -9.95 -8.31 -24.55
CA THR A 43 -10.00 -9.73 -24.80
C THR A 43 -11.39 -10.30 -24.53
N THR A 44 -11.81 -11.21 -25.38
CA THR A 44 -12.99 -12.06 -25.17
C THR A 44 -12.59 -13.48 -24.78
N ARG A 45 -11.28 -13.78 -24.83
CA ARG A 45 -10.75 -15.10 -24.45
C ARG A 45 -10.86 -15.27 -22.94
N GLY A 46 -11.33 -16.41 -22.49
CA GLY A 46 -11.49 -16.70 -21.06
C GLY A 46 -12.84 -16.30 -20.46
N LEU A 47 -13.77 -15.68 -21.22
CA LEU A 47 -15.12 -15.39 -20.73
C LEU A 47 -15.88 -16.68 -20.33
N SER A 48 -15.64 -17.81 -21.01
CA SER A 48 -16.19 -19.10 -20.62
C SER A 48 -15.65 -19.62 -19.28
N PHE A 49 -14.45 -19.23 -18.90
CA PHE A 49 -13.90 -19.55 -17.58
C PHE A 49 -14.67 -18.84 -16.46
N LEU A 50 -15.16 -17.63 -16.71
CA LEU A 50 -16.03 -16.92 -15.76
C LEU A 50 -17.30 -17.70 -15.47
N ASP A 51 -17.87 -18.40 -16.47
CA ASP A 51 -19.08 -19.20 -16.29
C ASP A 51 -18.82 -20.39 -15.34
N VAL A 52 -17.61 -20.94 -15.34
CA VAL A 52 -17.19 -21.99 -14.41
C VAL A 52 -17.03 -21.42 -13.00
N LEU A 53 -16.37 -20.28 -12.87
CA LEU A 53 -16.16 -19.59 -11.57
C LEU A 53 -17.48 -19.11 -10.96
N ALA A 54 -18.44 -18.69 -11.79
CA ALA A 54 -19.74 -18.18 -11.34
C ALA A 54 -20.70 -19.28 -10.85
N LYS A 55 -20.38 -20.57 -11.00
CA LYS A 55 -21.26 -21.70 -10.60
C LYS A 55 -21.74 -21.63 -9.15
N PRO A 56 -20.89 -21.35 -8.13
CA PRO A 56 -21.33 -21.29 -6.75
C PRO A 56 -22.04 -19.95 -6.43
N LYS A 57 -23.17 -19.68 -7.09
CA LYS A 57 -23.92 -18.43 -7.00
C LYS A 57 -24.22 -17.98 -5.57
N LYS A 58 -24.56 -18.93 -4.67
CA LYS A 58 -24.86 -18.60 -3.26
C LYS A 58 -23.64 -18.05 -2.53
N ALA A 59 -22.47 -18.64 -2.75
CA ALA A 59 -21.22 -18.19 -2.14
C ALA A 59 -20.82 -16.80 -2.65
N TRP A 60 -20.95 -16.57 -3.96
CA TRP A 60 -20.65 -15.27 -4.54
C TRP A 60 -21.61 -14.17 -4.09
N ARG A 61 -22.90 -14.48 -3.91
CA ARG A 61 -23.86 -13.52 -3.36
C ARG A 61 -23.56 -13.18 -1.90
N LEU A 62 -23.21 -14.18 -1.08
CA LEU A 62 -22.76 -13.95 0.29
C LEU A 62 -21.49 -13.08 0.33
N TYR A 63 -20.51 -13.39 -0.52
CA TYR A 63 -19.31 -12.58 -0.70
C TYR A 63 -19.66 -11.12 -1.02
N ALA A 64 -20.59 -10.90 -1.95
CA ALA A 64 -21.02 -9.56 -2.33
C ALA A 64 -21.83 -8.85 -1.24
N ASP A 65 -22.70 -9.56 -0.51
CA ASP A 65 -23.42 -8.99 0.63
C ASP A 65 -22.45 -8.50 1.72
N ILE A 66 -21.42 -9.30 2.04
CA ILE A 66 -20.33 -8.90 2.96
C ILE A 66 -19.56 -7.69 2.40
N GLY A 67 -19.25 -7.73 1.10
CA GLY A 67 -18.54 -6.67 0.40
C GLY A 67 -19.26 -5.31 0.46
N ILE A 68 -20.59 -5.30 0.31
CA ILE A 68 -21.40 -4.09 0.46
C ILE A 68 -21.24 -3.51 1.87
N VAL A 69 -21.35 -4.35 2.89
CA VAL A 69 -21.20 -3.90 4.29
C VAL A 69 -19.83 -3.33 4.55
N LEU A 70 -18.76 -4.05 4.13
CA LEU A 70 -17.37 -3.60 4.29
C LEU A 70 -17.09 -2.30 3.52
N MET A 71 -17.66 -2.15 2.33
CA MET A 71 -17.54 -0.92 1.54
C MET A 71 -18.12 0.28 2.29
N PHE A 72 -19.32 0.14 2.88
CA PHE A 72 -19.93 1.22 3.66
C PHE A 72 -19.15 1.53 4.93
N ILE A 73 -18.69 0.49 5.66
CA ILE A 73 -17.84 0.68 6.84
C ILE A 73 -16.55 1.41 6.45
N GLY A 74 -15.88 0.96 5.38
CA GLY A 74 -14.66 1.58 4.89
C GLY A 74 -14.86 3.04 4.47
N MET A 75 -15.95 3.34 3.78
CA MET A 75 -16.30 4.70 3.38
C MET A 75 -16.51 5.62 4.60
N ILE A 76 -17.27 5.16 5.61
CA ILE A 76 -17.51 5.93 6.84
C ILE A 76 -16.19 6.09 7.62
N ALA A 77 -15.41 5.02 7.75
CA ALA A 77 -14.14 5.07 8.45
C ALA A 77 -13.16 6.07 7.80
N MET A 78 -13.00 6.02 6.47
CA MET A 78 -12.16 6.97 5.73
C MET A 78 -12.64 8.41 5.89
N PHE A 79 -13.94 8.65 5.83
CA PHE A 79 -14.52 9.97 6.05
C PHE A 79 -14.22 10.51 7.46
N LEU A 80 -14.36 9.65 8.48
CA LEU A 80 -14.05 10.02 9.86
C LEU A 80 -12.55 10.28 10.06
N ILE A 81 -11.67 9.46 9.45
CA ILE A 81 -10.21 9.65 9.52
C ILE A 81 -9.83 11.03 8.93
N VAL A 82 -10.38 11.39 7.78
CA VAL A 82 -10.11 12.70 7.16
C VAL A 82 -10.56 13.83 8.09
N ILE A 83 -11.79 13.79 8.62
CA ILE A 83 -12.29 14.82 9.53
C ILE A 83 -11.43 14.93 10.79
N ILE A 84 -11.08 13.79 11.41
CA ILE A 84 -10.25 13.79 12.63
C ILE A 84 -8.87 14.37 12.32
N SER A 85 -8.27 14.01 11.19
CA SER A 85 -6.97 14.54 10.76
C SER A 85 -7.02 16.04 10.51
N ASP A 86 -8.09 16.54 9.87
CA ASP A 86 -8.28 17.97 9.64
C ASP A 86 -8.49 18.74 10.93
N ILE A 87 -9.26 18.20 11.88
CA ILE A 87 -9.46 18.82 13.21
C ILE A 87 -8.13 18.84 13.97
N ALA A 88 -7.37 17.76 13.95
CA ALA A 88 -6.06 17.69 14.60
C ALA A 88 -5.10 18.73 14.01
N LEU A 89 -5.05 18.86 12.68
CA LEU A 89 -4.25 19.86 12.00
C LEU A 89 -4.68 21.29 12.35
N LEU A 90 -5.98 21.59 12.32
CA LEU A 90 -6.52 22.89 12.68
C LEU A 90 -6.24 23.26 14.15
N SER A 91 -6.27 22.30 15.06
CA SER A 91 -5.96 22.52 16.48
C SER A 91 -4.48 22.81 16.72
N SER A 92 -3.58 22.34 15.85
CA SER A 92 -2.14 22.60 15.92
C SER A 92 -1.75 23.96 15.33
N LEU A 93 -2.61 24.62 14.56
CA LEU A 93 -2.38 25.93 13.94
C LEU A 93 -2.34 27.12 14.95
N GLY A 94 -2.10 26.93 16.16
CA GLY A 94 -1.97 27.99 17.17
C GLY A 94 -0.98 27.66 18.28
N THR A 95 -0.41 26.50 18.17
CA THR A 95 0.61 26.00 19.09
C THR A 95 1.89 25.74 18.29
N ASN A 96 3.06 26.02 18.88
CA ASN A 96 4.36 25.69 18.27
C ASN A 96 4.59 24.16 18.08
N SER A 97 3.51 23.38 18.15
CA SER A 97 3.51 21.92 18.05
C SER A 97 3.06 21.42 16.66
N MET A 98 3.36 22.15 15.59
CA MET A 98 3.20 21.58 14.26
C MET A 98 4.15 20.37 14.13
N PRO A 99 3.62 19.19 13.73
CA PRO A 99 4.49 18.07 13.45
C PRO A 99 5.52 18.48 12.40
N GLU A 100 6.78 18.21 12.67
CA GLU A 100 7.81 18.45 11.66
C GLU A 100 7.49 17.70 10.38
N PRO A 101 7.86 18.24 9.20
CA PRO A 101 7.68 17.55 7.93
C PRO A 101 8.44 16.23 7.96
N SER A 102 7.72 15.14 8.17
CA SER A 102 8.30 13.80 8.09
C SER A 102 8.29 13.31 6.64
N LYS A 103 9.13 12.32 6.31
CA LYS A 103 9.12 11.67 5.00
C LYS A 103 7.73 11.17 4.59
N PHE A 104 6.87 10.83 5.55
CA PHE A 104 5.50 10.39 5.28
C PHE A 104 4.60 11.50 4.74
N ASN A 105 4.87 12.76 5.06
CA ASN A 105 4.07 13.93 4.69
C ASN A 105 4.61 14.66 3.45
N GLU A 106 5.69 14.17 2.84
CA GLU A 106 6.18 14.74 1.59
C GLU A 106 5.15 14.53 0.47
N ALA A 107 4.94 15.53 -0.38
CA ALA A 107 3.96 15.49 -1.47
C ALA A 107 4.11 14.26 -2.37
N ARG A 108 5.36 13.80 -2.62
CA ARG A 108 5.65 12.58 -3.42
C ARG A 108 5.18 11.30 -2.73
N ASN A 109 5.06 11.29 -1.39
CA ASN A 109 4.70 10.13 -0.59
C ASN A 109 3.21 10.07 -0.25
N ILE A 110 2.45 11.16 -0.49
CA ILE A 110 0.99 11.18 -0.37
C ILE A 110 0.35 10.29 -1.45
N PHE A 111 0.92 10.32 -2.66
CA PHE A 111 0.42 9.50 -3.77
C PHE A 111 1.09 8.13 -3.77
N LEU A 112 0.28 7.07 -3.83
CA LEU A 112 0.76 5.68 -3.89
C LEU A 112 1.21 5.30 -5.31
N ILE A 113 2.09 6.11 -5.91
CA ILE A 113 2.61 5.88 -7.26
C ILE A 113 3.91 5.09 -7.16
N PRO A 114 3.96 3.85 -7.73
CA PRO A 114 5.19 3.05 -7.71
C PRO A 114 6.39 3.78 -8.31
N GLY A 115 7.51 3.80 -7.57
CA GLY A 115 8.74 4.45 -8.00
C GLY A 115 8.79 5.97 -7.82
N VAL A 116 7.67 6.63 -7.52
CA VAL A 116 7.59 8.04 -7.11
C VAL A 116 7.53 8.13 -5.59
N ASN A 117 6.66 7.33 -5.00
CA ASN A 117 6.58 7.15 -3.56
C ASN A 117 7.80 6.36 -3.08
N GLU A 118 8.53 6.92 -2.11
CA GLU A 118 9.78 6.34 -1.60
C GLU A 118 9.58 4.97 -0.92
N PHE A 119 8.38 4.74 -0.35
CA PHE A 119 8.03 3.48 0.31
C PHE A 119 7.54 2.39 -0.65
N ILE A 120 7.29 2.73 -1.93
CA ILE A 120 6.75 1.80 -2.92
C ILE A 120 7.77 1.61 -4.04
N PRO A 121 8.62 0.57 -3.96
CA PRO A 121 9.58 0.25 -5.01
C PRO A 121 8.87 0.02 -6.35
N LEU A 122 9.43 0.55 -7.44
CA LEU A 122 8.80 0.53 -8.77
C LEU A 122 8.36 -0.88 -9.19
N THR A 123 9.26 -1.85 -9.11
CA THR A 123 9.00 -3.23 -9.59
C THR A 123 7.90 -3.91 -8.79
N TRP A 124 8.00 -3.89 -7.47
CA TRP A 124 7.03 -4.54 -6.57
C TRP A 124 5.70 -3.79 -6.56
N GLY A 125 5.74 -2.46 -6.63
CA GLY A 125 4.55 -1.64 -6.71
C GLY A 125 3.76 -1.86 -8.00
N ILE A 126 4.43 -1.98 -9.17
CA ILE A 126 3.77 -2.33 -10.42
C ILE A 126 3.19 -3.75 -10.35
N LEU A 127 3.92 -4.72 -9.81
CA LEU A 127 3.43 -6.08 -9.67
C LEU A 127 2.16 -6.12 -8.79
N ALA A 128 2.18 -5.46 -7.64
CA ALA A 128 1.03 -5.37 -6.75
C ALA A 128 -0.17 -4.70 -7.44
N LEU A 129 0.07 -3.60 -8.17
CA LEU A 129 -0.96 -2.89 -8.92
C LEU A 129 -1.61 -3.80 -9.97
N VAL A 130 -0.80 -4.53 -10.76
CA VAL A 130 -1.32 -5.45 -11.80
C VAL A 130 -2.15 -6.57 -11.17
N VAL A 131 -1.67 -7.17 -10.07
CA VAL A 131 -2.41 -8.24 -9.37
C VAL A 131 -3.75 -7.72 -8.85
N THR A 132 -3.75 -6.59 -8.15
CA THR A 132 -4.97 -6.00 -7.58
C THR A 132 -5.96 -5.60 -8.66
N LEU A 133 -5.50 -5.00 -9.76
CA LEU A 133 -6.36 -4.63 -10.90
C LEU A 133 -7.00 -5.86 -11.54
N ILE A 134 -6.22 -6.90 -11.81
CA ILE A 134 -6.73 -8.14 -12.42
C ILE A 134 -7.80 -8.74 -11.51
N VAL A 135 -7.52 -8.92 -10.23
CA VAL A 135 -8.45 -9.56 -9.29
C VAL A 135 -9.72 -8.73 -9.12
N HIS A 136 -9.58 -7.40 -9.07
CA HIS A 136 -10.69 -6.44 -9.01
C HIS A 136 -11.65 -6.61 -10.18
N GLU A 137 -11.14 -6.55 -11.41
CA GLU A 137 -11.95 -6.63 -12.62
C GLU A 137 -12.55 -8.03 -12.83
N PHE A 138 -11.81 -9.09 -12.46
CA PHE A 138 -12.35 -10.44 -12.47
C PHE A 138 -13.53 -10.61 -11.52
N ALA A 139 -13.48 -9.98 -10.34
CA ALA A 139 -14.59 -10.04 -9.39
C ALA A 139 -15.85 -9.39 -9.96
N HIS A 140 -15.74 -8.22 -10.60
CA HIS A 140 -16.85 -7.59 -11.31
C HIS A 140 -17.42 -8.51 -12.40
N ALA A 141 -16.56 -9.08 -13.22
CA ALA A 141 -16.97 -9.99 -14.31
C ALA A 141 -17.67 -11.25 -13.79
N ILE A 142 -17.15 -11.86 -12.70
CA ILE A 142 -17.77 -13.03 -12.08
C ILE A 142 -19.15 -12.67 -11.53
N LEU A 143 -19.29 -11.56 -10.80
CA LEU A 143 -20.57 -11.15 -10.23
C LEU A 143 -21.58 -10.79 -11.32
N CYS A 144 -21.16 -10.21 -12.45
CA CYS A 144 -22.03 -10.04 -13.62
C CYS A 144 -22.60 -11.40 -14.06
N ARG A 145 -21.75 -12.44 -14.21
CA ARG A 145 -22.20 -13.78 -14.59
C ARG A 145 -23.10 -14.44 -13.54
N VAL A 146 -22.81 -14.24 -12.25
CA VAL A 146 -23.64 -14.75 -11.13
C VAL A 146 -25.04 -14.14 -11.18
N GLU A 147 -25.15 -12.85 -11.47
CA GLU A 147 -26.42 -12.13 -11.53
C GLU A 147 -27.08 -12.20 -12.92
N GLY A 148 -26.46 -12.90 -13.86
CA GLY A 148 -27.02 -13.16 -15.19
C GLY A 148 -26.88 -12.01 -16.16
N ILE A 149 -25.95 -11.09 -15.90
CA ILE A 149 -25.58 -9.98 -16.78
C ILE A 149 -24.47 -10.42 -17.72
N ARG A 150 -24.60 -10.09 -18.98
CA ARG A 150 -23.60 -10.42 -20.00
C ARG A 150 -22.37 -9.54 -19.84
N VAL A 151 -21.18 -10.14 -19.90
CA VAL A 151 -19.88 -9.46 -20.01
C VAL A 151 -19.47 -9.49 -21.48
N LYS A 152 -19.29 -8.33 -22.09
CA LYS A 152 -18.92 -8.17 -23.51
C LYS A 152 -17.44 -8.43 -23.73
N SER A 153 -16.59 -7.81 -22.90
CA SER A 153 -15.15 -7.94 -22.96
C SER A 153 -14.52 -7.65 -21.59
N MET A 154 -13.25 -8.01 -21.46
CA MET A 154 -12.40 -7.64 -20.35
C MET A 154 -11.08 -7.11 -20.90
N GLY A 155 -10.35 -6.34 -20.11
CA GLY A 155 -9.09 -5.82 -20.60
C GLY A 155 -8.30 -5.02 -19.59
N ILE A 156 -7.21 -4.45 -20.10
CA ILE A 156 -6.27 -3.63 -19.34
C ILE A 156 -6.13 -2.27 -20.03
N LEU A 157 -6.08 -1.23 -19.23
CA LEU A 157 -5.74 0.12 -19.64
C LEU A 157 -4.24 0.33 -19.43
N LEU A 158 -3.54 0.68 -20.48
CA LEU A 158 -2.10 0.86 -20.48
C LEU A 158 -1.74 2.28 -20.94
N ALA A 159 -0.96 3.00 -20.13
CA ALA A 159 -0.36 4.29 -20.49
C ALA A 159 1.11 4.28 -20.06
N LEU A 160 2.00 3.69 -20.86
CA LEU A 160 3.37 3.28 -20.51
C LEU A 160 3.41 2.16 -19.45
N VAL A 161 2.64 2.31 -18.40
CA VAL A 161 2.43 1.33 -17.32
C VAL A 161 0.95 0.94 -17.28
N PRO A 162 0.59 -0.20 -16.72
CA PRO A 162 -0.80 -0.53 -16.45
C PRO A 162 -1.39 0.48 -15.46
N ILE A 163 -2.43 1.20 -15.90
CA ILE A 163 -3.11 2.23 -15.08
C ILE A 163 -4.48 1.80 -14.62
N GLY A 164 -5.03 0.74 -15.21
CA GLY A 164 -6.34 0.23 -14.86
C GLY A 164 -6.64 -1.11 -15.52
N GLY A 165 -7.67 -1.77 -15.03
CA GLY A 165 -8.35 -2.87 -15.69
C GLY A 165 -9.76 -2.45 -16.03
N PHE A 166 -10.48 -3.28 -16.77
CA PHE A 166 -11.90 -3.12 -16.98
C PHE A 166 -12.56 -4.46 -17.29
N ALA A 167 -13.77 -4.60 -16.78
CA ALA A 167 -14.73 -5.60 -17.24
C ALA A 167 -15.91 -4.83 -17.82
N GLU A 168 -16.26 -5.11 -19.06
CA GLU A 168 -17.32 -4.43 -19.80
C GLU A 168 -18.63 -5.22 -19.69
N PRO A 169 -19.49 -4.94 -18.69
CA PRO A 169 -20.82 -5.52 -18.62
C PRO A 169 -21.70 -4.97 -19.75
N ASP A 170 -22.77 -5.65 -20.05
CA ASP A 170 -23.79 -5.12 -20.93
C ASP A 170 -24.59 -4.03 -20.19
N GLU A 171 -24.35 -2.78 -20.54
CA GLU A 171 -24.95 -1.62 -19.87
C GLU A 171 -26.47 -1.61 -19.98
N GLU A 172 -27.03 -2.05 -21.11
CA GLU A 172 -28.47 -2.13 -21.28
C GLU A 172 -29.10 -3.18 -20.34
N GLU A 173 -28.42 -4.30 -20.14
CA GLU A 173 -28.86 -5.31 -19.16
C GLU A 173 -28.70 -4.81 -17.73
N LEU A 174 -27.65 -4.06 -17.45
CA LEU A 174 -27.30 -3.61 -16.10
C LEU A 174 -28.14 -2.39 -15.65
N PHE A 175 -28.26 -1.38 -16.51
CA PHE A 175 -28.89 -0.10 -16.14
C PHE A 175 -30.23 0.15 -16.85
N GLY A 176 -30.54 -0.60 -17.91
CA GLY A 176 -31.67 -0.41 -18.80
C GLY A 176 -31.34 0.50 -19.98
N LYS A 177 -32.15 0.42 -21.02
CA LYS A 177 -32.01 1.31 -22.17
C LYS A 177 -32.30 2.75 -21.74
N VAL A 178 -31.39 3.65 -21.96
CA VAL A 178 -31.63 5.07 -21.97
C VAL A 178 -32.37 5.30 -23.31
N GLU A 179 -33.68 5.50 -23.27
CA GLU A 179 -34.35 6.08 -24.41
C GLU A 179 -33.76 7.48 -24.56
N GLU A 180 -32.87 7.68 -25.54
CA GLU A 180 -32.58 9.01 -26.04
C GLU A 180 -33.93 9.52 -26.53
N GLU A 181 -34.58 10.42 -25.77
CA GLU A 181 -35.63 11.26 -26.30
C GLU A 181 -34.99 11.94 -27.52
N HIS A 182 -35.31 11.45 -28.70
CA HIS A 182 -35.15 12.25 -29.91
C HIS A 182 -35.98 13.50 -29.68
N ILE A 183 -35.37 14.54 -29.11
CA ILE A 183 -35.85 15.91 -29.27
C ILE A 183 -35.79 16.09 -30.77
N LYS A 184 -36.92 15.88 -31.43
CA LYS A 184 -37.07 16.32 -32.81
C LYS A 184 -36.83 17.81 -32.76
N GLU A 185 -35.63 18.23 -33.17
CA GLU A 185 -35.31 19.62 -33.38
C GLU A 185 -36.34 20.10 -34.39
N ASP A 186 -37.29 20.88 -33.89
CA ASP A 186 -38.21 21.58 -34.75
C ASP A 186 -37.38 22.59 -35.56
N PRO A 187 -37.38 22.54 -36.91
CA PRO A 187 -36.56 23.40 -37.75
C PRO A 187 -36.78 24.90 -37.52
N TYR A 188 -37.76 25.29 -36.74
CA TYR A 188 -38.15 26.67 -36.51
C TYR A 188 -37.84 27.24 -35.12
N GLY A 189 -37.18 26.47 -34.22
CA GLY A 189 -36.60 27.05 -33.01
C GLY A 189 -37.55 27.71 -32.00
N ASP A 190 -38.86 27.50 -32.13
CA ASP A 190 -39.84 28.07 -31.22
C ASP A 190 -40.18 27.11 -30.10
N ARG A 191 -39.77 27.47 -28.90
CA ARG A 191 -40.17 26.76 -27.67
C ARG A 191 -41.63 26.97 -27.39
N ARG A 192 -42.50 26.37 -28.18
CA ARG A 192 -43.92 26.35 -27.87
C ARG A 192 -44.17 25.30 -26.81
N ILE A 193 -44.60 25.76 -25.65
CA ILE A 193 -45.31 24.98 -24.67
C ILE A 193 -46.37 24.19 -25.43
N GLY A 194 -46.20 22.86 -25.53
CA GLY A 194 -47.17 22.00 -26.19
C GLY A 194 -48.52 22.12 -25.51
N ILE A 195 -49.46 22.84 -26.18
CA ILE A 195 -50.87 22.80 -25.83
C ILE A 195 -51.35 21.44 -26.33
N TYR A 196 -51.49 20.46 -25.44
CA TYR A 196 -52.13 19.18 -25.73
C TYR A 196 -53.63 19.41 -25.94
N LEU A 197 -54.08 19.37 -27.18
CA LEU A 197 -55.49 19.56 -27.60
C LEU A 197 -56.29 18.25 -27.60
N ASP A 198 -55.90 17.23 -26.91
CA ASP A 198 -56.73 16.05 -26.61
C ASP A 198 -56.21 15.41 -25.34
N GLY A 199 -57.04 15.36 -24.34
CA GLY A 199 -56.96 14.84 -22.98
C GLY A 199 -56.12 13.60 -22.67
N GLU A 200 -55.04 13.36 -23.40
CA GLU A 200 -54.03 12.37 -23.08
C GLU A 200 -53.05 12.98 -22.09
N GLU A 201 -53.09 12.53 -20.82
CA GLU A 201 -52.07 12.82 -19.84
C GLU A 201 -50.71 12.47 -20.43
N PRO A 202 -49.67 13.34 -20.29
CA PRO A 202 -48.32 13.03 -20.72
C PRO A 202 -47.88 11.71 -20.03
N GLN A 203 -47.71 10.68 -20.84
CA GLN A 203 -47.22 9.40 -20.35
C GLN A 203 -45.87 9.69 -19.66
N LYS A 204 -45.84 9.51 -18.32
CA LYS A 204 -44.59 9.60 -17.57
C LYS A 204 -43.56 8.72 -18.27
N PRO A 205 -42.35 9.23 -18.56
CA PRO A 205 -41.32 8.44 -19.22
C PRO A 205 -41.20 7.10 -18.50
N LYS A 206 -41.39 5.99 -19.19
CA LYS A 206 -41.26 4.66 -18.65
C LYS A 206 -39.83 4.54 -18.15
N LYS A 207 -39.66 4.33 -16.84
CA LYS A 207 -38.32 4.11 -16.27
C LYS A 207 -37.62 3.00 -17.05
N PRO A 208 -36.36 3.20 -17.46
CA PRO A 208 -35.62 2.19 -18.20
C PRO A 208 -35.68 0.86 -17.43
N GLN A 209 -36.19 -0.18 -18.08
CA GLN A 209 -36.29 -1.52 -17.48
C GLN A 209 -34.94 -2.19 -17.58
N SER A 210 -34.15 -2.09 -16.51
CA SER A 210 -32.93 -2.89 -16.38
C SER A 210 -33.28 -4.34 -16.08
N LYS A 211 -32.49 -5.27 -16.59
CA LYS A 211 -32.58 -6.71 -16.25
C LYS A 211 -32.13 -6.94 -14.79
N ALA A 212 -31.14 -6.16 -14.33
CA ALA A 212 -30.62 -6.20 -12.96
C ALA A 212 -31.47 -5.35 -12.00
N ASP A 213 -31.81 -5.91 -10.85
CA ASP A 213 -32.40 -5.16 -9.75
C ASP A 213 -31.34 -4.33 -8.99
N ARG A 214 -31.78 -3.52 -8.02
CA ARG A 214 -30.88 -2.65 -7.25
C ARG A 214 -29.83 -3.46 -6.45
N LYS A 215 -30.21 -4.60 -5.90
CA LYS A 215 -29.32 -5.44 -5.11
C LYS A 215 -28.27 -6.09 -6.00
N GLN A 216 -28.67 -6.60 -7.14
CA GLN A 216 -27.76 -7.20 -8.12
C GLN A 216 -26.72 -6.18 -8.62
N ARG A 217 -27.13 -4.94 -8.88
CA ARG A 217 -26.20 -3.85 -9.23
C ARG A 217 -25.23 -3.56 -8.10
N ALA A 218 -25.72 -3.47 -6.86
CA ALA A 218 -24.87 -3.27 -5.69
C ALA A 218 -23.85 -4.41 -5.51
N HIS A 219 -24.26 -5.68 -5.72
CA HIS A 219 -23.37 -6.83 -5.72
C HIS A 219 -22.24 -6.68 -6.72
N ILE A 220 -22.56 -6.32 -7.97
CA ILE A 220 -21.58 -6.16 -9.03
C ILE A 220 -20.62 -5.02 -8.70
N LEU A 221 -21.13 -3.87 -8.25
CA LEU A 221 -20.32 -2.70 -7.93
C LEU A 221 -19.40 -2.92 -6.72
N ALA A 222 -19.85 -3.64 -5.69
CA ALA A 222 -19.05 -3.92 -4.51
C ALA A 222 -18.00 -5.02 -4.73
N ALA A 223 -18.14 -5.83 -5.78
CA ALA A 223 -17.32 -7.02 -6.01
C ALA A 223 -15.83 -6.73 -6.08
N GLY A 224 -15.43 -5.69 -6.82
CA GLY A 224 -14.02 -5.32 -6.98
C GLY A 224 -13.39 -4.83 -5.67
N VAL A 225 -14.12 -4.00 -4.92
CA VAL A 225 -13.65 -3.52 -3.61
C VAL A 225 -13.44 -4.68 -2.66
N MET A 226 -14.43 -5.60 -2.59
CA MET A 226 -14.30 -6.80 -1.75
C MET A 226 -13.13 -7.68 -2.17
N ALA A 227 -12.85 -7.79 -3.46
CA ALA A 227 -11.72 -8.55 -3.98
C ALA A 227 -10.38 -7.98 -3.47
N ASN A 228 -10.23 -6.67 -3.47
CA ASN A 228 -9.05 -6.00 -2.94
C ASN A 228 -8.89 -6.23 -1.42
N PHE A 229 -9.99 -6.20 -0.65
CA PHE A 229 -9.94 -6.59 0.77
C PHE A 229 -9.46 -8.02 0.98
N VAL A 230 -9.95 -8.97 0.18
CA VAL A 230 -9.51 -10.37 0.26
C VAL A 230 -8.02 -10.50 -0.07
N VAL A 231 -7.56 -9.84 -1.13
CA VAL A 231 -6.13 -9.84 -1.49
C VAL A 231 -5.28 -9.23 -0.37
N ALA A 232 -5.73 -8.11 0.22
CA ALA A 232 -5.04 -7.49 1.34
C ALA A 232 -4.96 -8.41 2.57
N LEU A 233 -6.05 -9.08 2.92
CA LEU A 233 -6.06 -10.05 4.03
C LEU A 233 -5.13 -11.24 3.76
N ILE A 234 -5.12 -11.77 2.53
CA ILE A 234 -4.20 -12.86 2.15
C ILE A 234 -2.75 -12.37 2.25
N ALA A 235 -2.45 -11.17 1.74
CA ALA A 235 -1.12 -10.59 1.80
C ALA A 235 -0.64 -10.38 3.24
N LEU A 236 -1.52 -9.87 4.12
CA LEU A 236 -1.23 -9.73 5.55
C LEU A 236 -1.02 -11.09 6.22
N ALA A 237 -1.86 -12.09 5.93
CA ALA A 237 -1.70 -13.43 6.48
C ALA A 237 -0.38 -14.09 6.04
N LEU A 238 0.03 -13.86 4.79
CA LEU A 238 1.33 -14.33 4.30
C LEU A 238 2.49 -13.57 4.93
N LEU A 239 2.36 -12.27 5.15
CA LEU A 239 3.38 -11.46 5.79
C LEU A 239 3.58 -11.87 7.25
N PHE A 240 2.51 -11.85 8.05
CA PHE A 240 2.60 -12.13 9.49
C PHE A 240 2.76 -13.62 9.82
N GLY A 241 2.38 -14.51 8.92
CA GLY A 241 2.58 -15.96 9.08
C GLY A 241 3.95 -16.41 8.56
N PRO A 242 4.01 -16.93 7.32
CA PRO A 242 5.22 -17.58 6.83
C PRO A 242 6.40 -16.62 6.63
N VAL A 243 6.19 -15.34 6.27
CA VAL A 243 7.31 -14.42 6.00
C VAL A 243 7.98 -13.99 7.29
N LEU A 244 7.24 -13.40 8.23
CA LEU A 244 7.81 -13.00 9.53
C LEU A 244 8.16 -14.20 10.39
N GLY A 245 7.40 -15.31 10.30
CA GLY A 245 7.75 -16.55 11.02
C GLY A 245 9.02 -17.23 10.51
N ALA A 246 9.44 -16.96 9.27
CA ALA A 246 10.72 -17.41 8.75
C ALA A 246 11.89 -16.46 9.07
N MET A 247 11.59 -15.26 9.56
CA MET A 247 12.60 -14.31 10.03
C MET A 247 12.97 -14.67 11.48
N SER A 248 14.13 -15.26 11.68
CA SER A 248 14.72 -15.34 13.00
C SER A 248 15.40 -14.02 13.30
N PRO A 249 15.04 -13.31 14.38
CA PRO A 249 15.84 -12.16 14.81
C PRO A 249 17.26 -12.66 15.10
N LEU A 250 18.26 -11.97 14.55
CA LEU A 250 19.68 -12.26 14.80
C LEU A 250 20.09 -11.91 16.24
N GLY A 251 19.14 -11.78 17.15
CA GLY A 251 19.32 -11.32 18.52
C GLY A 251 19.15 -9.81 18.66
N ASP A 252 18.75 -9.36 19.83
CA ASP A 252 18.56 -7.94 20.14
C ASP A 252 19.88 -7.23 20.53
N SER A 253 21.02 -7.94 20.47
CA SER A 253 22.34 -7.44 20.91
C SER A 253 23.16 -6.89 19.75
N MET A 254 22.69 -5.80 19.15
CA MET A 254 23.44 -5.10 18.10
C MET A 254 24.47 -4.15 18.72
N VAL A 255 25.68 -4.17 18.18
CA VAL A 255 26.73 -3.22 18.54
C VAL A 255 26.36 -1.85 18.02
N GLY A 256 26.11 -0.90 18.92
CA GLY A 256 25.89 0.50 18.62
C GLY A 256 27.21 1.22 18.38
N GLU A 257 27.50 2.23 19.19
CA GLU A 257 28.78 2.91 19.18
C GLU A 257 29.87 2.07 19.84
N ILE A 258 31.08 2.00 19.27
CA ILE A 258 32.20 1.27 19.79
C ILE A 258 33.44 2.18 19.90
N ASP A 259 34.09 2.18 21.04
CA ASP A 259 35.30 2.96 21.23
C ASP A 259 36.47 2.33 20.45
N ASP A 260 37.16 3.13 19.63
CA ASP A 260 38.29 2.73 18.80
C ASP A 260 39.48 2.14 19.58
N ASN A 261 39.56 2.47 20.88
CA ASN A 261 40.60 1.93 21.79
C ASN A 261 40.09 0.75 22.61
N SER A 262 38.90 0.24 22.37
CA SER A 262 38.36 -0.88 23.14
C SER A 262 38.92 -2.23 22.67
N PRO A 263 39.07 -3.23 23.55
CA PRO A 263 39.49 -4.59 23.20
C PRO A 263 38.53 -5.22 22.15
N ALA A 264 37.26 -4.85 22.16
CA ALA A 264 36.30 -5.33 21.19
C ALA A 264 36.57 -4.77 19.77
N TYR A 265 36.95 -3.49 19.68
CA TYR A 265 37.33 -2.85 18.41
C TYR A 265 38.66 -3.43 17.89
N GLU A 266 39.67 -3.63 18.77
CA GLU A 266 40.94 -4.25 18.40
C GLU A 266 40.75 -5.71 17.92
N ALA A 267 39.80 -6.43 18.49
CA ALA A 267 39.45 -7.79 18.06
C ALA A 267 38.71 -7.80 16.69
N GLY A 268 38.26 -6.68 16.21
CA GLY A 268 37.61 -6.56 14.90
C GLY A 268 36.07 -6.42 14.95
N ILE A 269 35.47 -6.29 16.14
CA ILE A 269 34.04 -5.99 16.28
C ILE A 269 33.80 -4.54 15.80
N ARG A 270 32.72 -4.31 15.10
CA ARG A 270 32.35 -3.03 14.51
C ARG A 270 30.89 -2.70 14.78
N GLU A 271 30.55 -1.42 14.67
CA GLU A 271 29.18 -0.91 14.72
C GLU A 271 28.28 -1.63 13.69
N GLY A 272 27.04 -1.94 14.09
CA GLY A 272 26.06 -2.64 13.27
C GLY A 272 26.17 -4.17 13.30
N MET A 273 27.22 -4.73 13.89
CA MET A 273 27.30 -6.18 14.10
C MET A 273 26.32 -6.65 15.18
N VAL A 274 25.72 -7.83 15.00
CA VAL A 274 24.81 -8.43 15.98
C VAL A 274 25.51 -9.57 16.70
N ILE A 275 25.66 -9.46 18.03
CA ILE A 275 26.24 -10.50 18.86
C ILE A 275 25.22 -11.61 19.05
N THR A 276 25.58 -12.81 18.60
CA THR A 276 24.69 -13.98 18.63
C THR A 276 25.07 -15.01 19.67
N GLN A 277 26.37 -15.02 20.06
CA GLN A 277 26.88 -16.01 21.03
C GLN A 277 28.15 -15.47 21.73
N LEU A 278 28.30 -15.77 23.02
CA LEU A 278 29.48 -15.52 23.80
C LEU A 278 29.97 -16.85 24.35
N ASN A 279 31.18 -17.25 24.01
CA ASN A 279 31.72 -18.61 24.27
C ASN A 279 30.71 -19.67 23.77
N ASP A 280 30.20 -20.50 24.67
CA ASP A 280 29.24 -21.57 24.37
C ASP A 280 27.78 -21.15 24.65
N LYS A 281 27.52 -19.87 25.04
CA LYS A 281 26.21 -19.38 25.40
C LYS A 281 25.60 -18.54 24.27
N THR A 282 24.45 -18.97 23.73
CA THR A 282 23.67 -18.17 22.79
C THR A 282 23.09 -16.96 23.51
N ILE A 283 23.17 -15.81 22.88
CA ILE A 283 22.66 -14.52 23.37
C ILE A 283 21.42 -14.14 22.53
N ASN A 284 20.29 -14.02 23.20
CA ASN A 284 19.02 -13.66 22.54
C ASN A 284 18.63 -12.21 22.79
N ASN A 285 19.19 -11.55 23.78
CA ASN A 285 18.91 -10.16 24.11
C ASN A 285 20.05 -9.52 24.88
N VAL A 286 20.05 -8.20 24.99
CA VAL A 286 21.08 -7.40 25.69
C VAL A 286 21.16 -7.77 27.15
N THR A 287 20.06 -8.05 27.82
CA THR A 287 20.03 -8.43 29.24
C THR A 287 20.78 -9.76 29.48
N GLU A 288 20.59 -10.75 28.61
CA GLU A 288 21.34 -12.01 28.69
C GLU A 288 22.83 -11.80 28.44
N MET A 289 23.18 -10.89 27.53
CA MET A 289 24.55 -10.50 27.24
C MET A 289 25.21 -9.87 28.47
N LEU A 290 24.58 -8.84 29.04
CA LEU A 290 25.08 -8.12 30.21
C LEU A 290 25.23 -9.06 31.41
N ASN A 291 24.25 -9.90 31.72
CA ASN A 291 24.30 -10.88 32.79
C ASN A 291 25.45 -11.89 32.59
N TYR A 292 25.78 -12.24 31.34
CA TYR A 292 26.91 -13.13 31.08
C TYR A 292 28.25 -12.40 31.24
N LEU A 293 28.35 -11.16 30.74
CA LEU A 293 29.56 -10.36 30.91
C LEU A 293 29.87 -10.08 32.37
N ASP A 294 28.87 -9.90 33.23
CA ASP A 294 28.99 -9.74 34.69
C ASP A 294 29.64 -10.98 35.38
N THR A 295 29.66 -12.14 34.73
CA THR A 295 30.27 -13.37 35.27
C THR A 295 31.74 -13.52 34.91
N LEU A 296 32.28 -12.63 34.09
CA LEU A 296 33.66 -12.70 33.60
C LEU A 296 34.59 -11.91 34.51
N GLU A 297 35.86 -12.36 34.61
CA GLU A 297 36.87 -11.68 35.36
C GLU A 297 37.87 -10.97 34.45
N GLU A 298 38.52 -9.93 34.97
CA GLU A 298 39.56 -9.21 34.22
C GLU A 298 40.65 -10.16 33.76
N GLY A 299 41.03 -10.11 32.49
CA GLY A 299 41.99 -10.99 31.85
C GLY A 299 41.42 -12.23 31.18
N ASP A 300 40.12 -12.49 31.37
CA ASP A 300 39.44 -13.57 30.65
C ASP A 300 39.42 -13.30 29.15
N THR A 301 39.43 -14.35 28.36
CA THR A 301 39.27 -14.28 26.92
C THR A 301 37.90 -14.82 26.50
N VAL A 302 37.09 -14.00 25.87
CA VAL A 302 35.74 -14.35 25.42
C VAL A 302 35.73 -14.50 23.91
N ARG A 303 35.20 -15.62 23.43
CA ARG A 303 34.89 -15.82 22.02
C ARG A 303 33.53 -15.20 21.73
N VAL A 304 33.52 -14.15 20.93
CA VAL A 304 32.31 -13.41 20.51
C VAL A 304 31.96 -13.81 19.08
N TYR A 305 30.78 -14.37 18.90
CA TYR A 305 30.23 -14.63 17.56
C TYR A 305 29.33 -13.50 17.18
N ALA A 306 29.75 -12.74 16.18
CA ALA A 306 28.99 -11.60 15.69
C ALA A 306 28.62 -11.78 14.21
N ALA A 307 27.38 -11.43 13.88
CA ALA A 307 26.82 -11.53 12.53
C ALA A 307 26.86 -10.18 11.84
N THR A 308 27.29 -10.17 10.57
CA THR A 308 27.17 -9.04 9.64
C THR A 308 26.61 -9.58 8.33
N ASP A 309 25.54 -8.99 7.78
CA ASP A 309 24.96 -9.35 6.48
C ASP A 309 24.75 -10.86 6.23
N ARG A 310 24.44 -11.65 7.27
CA ARG A 310 24.24 -13.11 7.29
C ARG A 310 25.49 -13.97 7.41
N GLU A 311 26.67 -13.41 7.51
CA GLU A 311 27.87 -14.14 7.89
C GLU A 311 28.14 -13.99 9.40
N VAL A 312 28.34 -15.10 10.09
CA VAL A 312 28.74 -15.11 11.50
C VAL A 312 30.25 -15.32 11.56
N SER A 313 30.95 -14.38 12.17
CA SER A 313 32.38 -14.45 12.37
C SER A 313 32.73 -14.58 13.87
N GLU A 314 33.81 -15.26 14.17
CA GLU A 314 34.32 -15.44 15.53
C GLU A 314 35.40 -14.40 15.82
N TYR A 315 35.27 -13.71 16.95
CA TYR A 315 36.22 -12.72 17.46
C TYR A 315 36.67 -13.11 18.85
N SER A 316 37.94 -12.91 19.18
CA SER A 316 38.49 -13.19 20.49
C SER A 316 38.77 -11.87 21.19
N VAL A 317 38.01 -11.60 22.24
CA VAL A 317 38.04 -10.33 22.97
C VAL A 317 38.61 -10.60 24.38
N GLN A 318 39.61 -9.85 24.81
CA GLN A 318 40.13 -9.91 26.16
C GLN A 318 39.33 -8.96 27.04
N VAL A 319 38.82 -9.46 28.18
CA VAL A 319 38.10 -8.66 29.17
C VAL A 319 39.11 -7.78 29.91
N THR A 320 38.89 -6.46 29.84
CA THR A 320 39.63 -5.50 30.64
C THR A 320 38.74 -4.95 31.75
N ASP A 321 39.32 -4.40 32.79
CA ASP A 321 38.56 -3.75 33.87
C ASP A 321 37.84 -2.51 33.36
N THR A 322 36.77 -2.75 32.66
CA THR A 322 35.82 -1.71 32.25
C THR A 322 34.65 -1.80 33.19
N VAL A 323 34.38 -0.74 33.92
CA VAL A 323 33.15 -0.62 34.72
C VAL A 323 31.98 -0.88 33.79
N ILE A 324 31.36 -2.06 33.87
CA ILE A 324 30.09 -2.33 33.23
C ILE A 324 29.05 -1.55 34.05
N GLU A 325 28.74 -0.35 33.61
CA GLU A 325 27.64 0.43 34.20
C GLU A 325 26.34 -0.35 33.97
N LYS A 326 25.78 -0.81 35.09
CA LYS A 326 24.57 -1.64 35.07
C LYS A 326 23.38 -0.86 34.70
N GLY A 327 22.73 -1.24 33.61
CA GLY A 327 21.44 -0.69 33.18
C GLY A 327 21.52 0.77 32.74
N GLY A 328 20.43 1.23 32.18
CA GLY A 328 20.27 2.65 31.84
C GLY A 328 19.42 2.84 30.58
N ILE A 329 18.76 3.96 30.51
CA ILE A 329 17.96 4.34 29.34
C ILE A 329 18.85 5.08 28.34
N VAL A 330 18.98 4.55 27.13
CA VAL A 330 19.69 5.23 26.04
C VAL A 330 18.82 6.36 25.50
N VAL A 331 19.38 7.56 25.48
CA VAL A 331 18.74 8.73 24.87
C VAL A 331 18.70 8.57 23.37
N GLN A 332 17.55 8.21 22.84
CA GLN A 332 17.38 7.99 21.39
C GLN A 332 17.27 9.28 20.60
N ASP A 333 16.66 10.30 21.18
CA ASP A 333 16.53 11.60 20.55
C ASP A 333 16.28 12.70 21.60
N ILE A 334 16.63 13.95 21.28
CA ILE A 334 16.43 15.10 22.17
C ILE A 334 15.60 16.13 21.44
N VAL A 335 14.61 16.65 22.16
CA VAL A 335 13.79 17.74 21.63
C VAL A 335 14.65 19.02 21.66
N PRO A 336 14.86 19.68 20.54
CA PRO A 336 15.58 20.95 20.48
C PRO A 336 14.99 21.98 21.44
N ASP A 337 15.85 22.80 22.03
CA ASP A 337 15.51 23.84 23.05
C ASP A 337 14.83 23.26 24.32
N SER A 338 15.02 21.96 24.60
CA SER A 338 14.51 21.32 25.82
C SER A 338 15.46 21.52 27.02
N PRO A 339 14.93 21.43 28.26
CA PRO A 339 15.78 21.43 29.44
C PRO A 339 16.83 20.31 29.47
N ALA A 340 16.60 19.20 28.74
CA ALA A 340 17.58 18.14 28.60
C ALA A 340 18.79 18.57 27.77
N GLU A 341 18.55 19.22 26.62
CA GLU A 341 19.61 19.75 25.77
C GLU A 341 20.36 20.92 26.47
N GLU A 342 19.63 21.83 27.13
CA GLU A 342 20.23 22.95 27.89
C GLU A 342 21.16 22.46 29.01
N ASN A 343 20.90 21.29 29.57
CA ASN A 343 21.75 20.67 30.61
C ASN A 343 22.77 19.66 30.05
N GLY A 344 22.98 19.63 28.72
CA GLY A 344 24.07 18.90 28.10
C GLY A 344 23.79 17.41 27.94
N ILE A 345 22.51 16.96 27.97
CA ILE A 345 22.16 15.61 27.61
C ILE A 345 22.19 15.53 26.07
N GLU A 346 22.92 14.57 25.52
CA GLU A 346 23.07 14.38 24.08
C GLU A 346 22.49 13.04 23.65
N LYS A 347 22.13 12.92 22.38
CA LYS A 347 21.72 11.67 21.76
C LYS A 347 22.84 10.62 21.89
N GLY A 348 22.50 9.42 22.33
CA GLY A 348 23.45 8.33 22.58
C GLY A 348 23.93 8.25 24.03
N MET A 349 23.68 9.25 24.87
CA MET A 349 23.98 9.16 26.31
C MET A 349 23.09 8.10 26.97
N VAL A 350 23.66 7.44 27.98
CA VAL A 350 22.94 6.46 28.81
C VAL A 350 22.63 7.08 30.16
N ILE A 351 21.35 7.16 30.49
CA ILE A 351 20.90 7.62 31.82
C ILE A 351 20.92 6.44 32.78
N LEU A 352 21.84 6.46 33.71
CA LEU A 352 22.06 5.37 34.66
C LEU A 352 21.23 5.51 35.93
N SER A 353 20.99 6.73 36.36
CA SER A 353 20.16 7.03 37.53
C SER A 353 19.45 8.36 37.39
N ILE A 354 18.30 8.50 38.03
CA ILE A 354 17.55 9.74 38.18
C ILE A 354 17.33 9.92 39.69
N ASP A 355 17.75 11.08 40.22
CA ASP A 355 17.65 11.43 41.66
C ASP A 355 18.31 10.37 42.60
N GLY A 356 19.32 9.66 42.10
CA GLY A 356 20.02 8.63 42.86
C GLY A 356 19.35 7.24 42.83
N GLU A 357 18.24 7.07 42.18
CA GLU A 357 17.62 5.78 41.91
C GLU A 357 18.12 5.25 40.56
N ILE A 358 18.63 3.98 40.56
CA ILE A 358 19.11 3.30 39.35
C ILE A 358 17.89 3.11 38.42
N VAL A 359 18.07 3.49 37.15
CA VAL A 359 17.05 3.29 36.13
C VAL A 359 17.24 1.88 35.56
N GLU A 360 16.32 1.01 35.87
CA GLU A 360 16.20 -0.33 35.25
C GLU A 360 15.30 -0.21 34.01
N ASP A 361 15.63 -0.99 32.94
CA ASP A 361 14.83 -1.05 31.68
C ASP A 361 13.37 -1.45 31.93
#